data_6b2ad48e1066e680068c46431335d2fd
#
_entry.id   6b2ad48e1066e680068c46431335d2fd
#
_cell.length_a   1.000
_cell.length_b   1.000
_cell.length_c   1.000
_cell.angle_alpha   90.00
_cell.angle_beta   90.00
_cell.angle_gamma   90.00
#
_symmetry.space_group_name_H-M   'P 1'
#
loop_
_entity.id
_entity.type
_entity.pdbx_description
1 polymer ?
#
loop_
_entity_poly.entity_id
_entity_poly.type
_entity_poly.pdbx_seq_one_letter_code
_entity_poly.pdbx_strand_id
1 'polypeptide(L)'
;MKKLLYLLLFSLTFTLVNAQESNEVASTDGSLTFSVLTVSNGATYSPKNVLAIWIKDANGNFVISRKVMANNRKQHLVKWMASSGNNSVDAITGSTLNNHTTHTVSWDCRDLQGNLVADGDYQVWVEYTSRNSNNGGAAGPSYSYTFTKGTEIVNPTIPNETYFINISLLYEPTGVGINSNPETSGLFQIYPNPAVNDFSIELNLEKPSYVNASIYNINGRRMMEVYDGYIADNTYVLNVDRNKNNSLVPGTYFLRLNVGGTLYSKKLVIAE
;
A
#
# COMPACT_ATOMS: atom_id res chain seq x y z
N MET A 1 -11.98 38.04 78.17
CA MET A 1 -10.98 37.58 77.23
C MET A 1 -11.62 36.56 76.31
N LYS A 2 -12.00 36.96 75.09
CA LYS A 2 -12.64 36.12 74.07
C LYS A 2 -11.54 35.68 73.12
N LYS A 3 -11.25 34.39 73.07
CA LYS A 3 -10.30 33.80 72.09
C LYS A 3 -11.08 33.60 70.78
N LEU A 4 -10.63 34.28 69.69
CA LEU A 4 -11.12 34.14 68.32
C LEU A 4 -10.35 32.97 67.65
N LEU A 5 -11.07 31.90 67.26
CA LEU A 5 -10.57 30.74 66.56
C LEU A 5 -10.74 30.96 65.07
N TYR A 6 -9.64 31.19 64.35
CA TYR A 6 -9.65 31.25 62.88
C TYR A 6 -9.59 29.84 62.30
N LEU A 7 -10.70 29.46 61.65
CA LEU A 7 -10.79 28.22 60.84
C LEU A 7 -10.30 28.51 59.43
N LEU A 8 -9.09 27.98 59.08
CA LEU A 8 -8.60 28.10 57.73
C LEU A 8 -9.25 27.00 56.85
N LEU A 9 -10.15 27.38 55.97
CA LEU A 9 -10.71 26.49 54.95
C LEU A 9 -9.72 26.40 53.80
N PHE A 10 -9.07 25.22 53.63
CA PHE A 10 -8.24 24.89 52.49
C PHE A 10 -9.15 24.34 51.40
N SER A 11 -9.50 25.13 50.38
CA SER A 11 -10.24 24.66 49.20
C SER A 11 -9.27 23.98 48.25
N LEU A 12 -9.33 22.66 48.16
CA LEU A 12 -8.60 21.84 47.18
C LEU A 12 -9.38 21.91 45.85
N THR A 13 -8.92 22.75 44.94
CA THR A 13 -9.45 22.77 43.56
C THR A 13 -8.85 21.60 42.77
N PHE A 14 -9.65 20.57 42.52
CA PHE A 14 -9.34 19.52 41.57
C PHE A 14 -9.52 20.08 40.14
N THR A 15 -8.46 20.38 39.45
CA THR A 15 -8.50 20.59 37.99
C THR A 15 -8.57 19.24 37.32
N LEU A 16 -9.74 18.90 36.78
CA LEU A 16 -9.90 17.79 35.83
C LEU A 16 -9.13 18.16 34.56
N VAL A 17 -7.96 17.59 34.38
CA VAL A 17 -7.29 17.58 33.08
C VAL A 17 -8.04 16.58 32.21
N ASN A 18 -8.93 17.08 31.36
CA ASN A 18 -9.45 16.27 30.27
C ASN A 18 -8.29 15.95 29.34
N ALA A 19 -7.77 14.71 29.41
CA ALA A 19 -6.94 14.16 28.36
C ALA A 19 -7.85 14.05 27.11
N GLN A 20 -7.67 14.94 26.18
CA GLN A 20 -8.25 14.83 24.85
C GLN A 20 -7.49 13.67 24.19
N GLU A 21 -8.13 12.51 24.08
CA GLU A 21 -7.63 11.43 23.23
C GLU A 21 -7.56 11.99 21.81
N SER A 22 -6.37 12.25 21.34
CA SER A 22 -6.13 12.46 19.93
C SER A 22 -6.41 11.13 19.25
N ASN A 23 -7.55 11.01 18.56
CA ASN A 23 -7.78 9.93 17.62
C ASN A 23 -6.76 10.11 16.48
N GLU A 24 -5.56 9.59 16.66
CA GLU A 24 -4.60 9.48 15.58
C GLU A 24 -5.23 8.53 14.54
N VAL A 25 -5.53 9.08 13.37
CA VAL A 25 -6.03 8.27 12.26
C VAL A 25 -4.88 7.37 11.82
N ALA A 26 -5.11 6.06 11.84
CA ALA A 26 -4.10 5.09 11.43
C ALA A 26 -3.61 5.41 10.02
N SER A 27 -2.30 5.27 9.78
CA SER A 27 -1.69 5.45 8.48
C SER A 27 -0.60 4.40 8.27
N THR A 28 -0.95 3.35 7.56
CA THR A 28 -0.05 2.24 7.21
C THR A 28 0.78 2.62 6.00
N ASP A 29 2.10 2.46 6.07
CA ASP A 29 2.96 2.59 4.88
C ASP A 29 2.68 1.44 3.91
N GLY A 30 2.76 1.69 2.61
CA GLY A 30 2.41 0.69 1.63
C GLY A 30 2.67 1.13 0.20
N SER A 31 2.50 0.21 -0.72
CA SER A 31 2.61 0.48 -2.15
C SER A 31 1.43 -0.10 -2.92
N LEU A 32 0.90 0.70 -3.82
CA LEU A 32 -0.08 0.27 -4.81
C LEU A 32 0.60 0.10 -6.16
N THR A 33 0.35 -1.02 -6.82
CA THR A 33 0.63 -1.20 -8.25
C THR A 33 -0.69 -1.37 -8.98
N PHE A 34 -0.91 -0.55 -9.99
CA PHE A 34 -2.11 -0.62 -10.84
C PHE A 34 -1.71 -0.73 -12.31
N SER A 35 -2.35 -1.65 -13.04
CA SER A 35 -2.14 -1.87 -14.46
C SER A 35 -3.46 -1.98 -15.20
N VAL A 36 -3.53 -1.40 -16.40
CA VAL A 36 -4.72 -1.43 -17.25
C VAL A 36 -4.33 -1.34 -18.73
N LEU A 37 -4.96 -2.15 -19.57
CA LEU A 37 -4.88 -2.01 -21.02
C LEU A 37 -6.09 -1.20 -21.50
N THR A 38 -5.83 -0.06 -22.15
CA THR A 38 -6.90 0.73 -22.80
C THR A 38 -7.25 0.14 -24.16
N VAL A 39 -8.51 0.25 -24.56
CA VAL A 39 -9.05 -0.23 -25.85
C VAL A 39 -9.66 0.93 -26.62
N SER A 40 -9.49 0.94 -27.94
CA SER A 40 -9.99 2.00 -28.81
C SER A 40 -11.50 2.12 -28.73
N ASN A 41 -12.00 3.36 -28.62
CA ASN A 41 -13.43 3.69 -28.68
C ASN A 41 -13.89 4.17 -30.06
N GLY A 42 -13.03 4.07 -31.09
CA GLY A 42 -13.35 4.48 -32.46
C GLY A 42 -13.54 5.99 -32.66
N ALA A 43 -13.18 6.84 -31.70
CA ALA A 43 -13.33 8.29 -31.81
C ALA A 43 -12.37 8.91 -32.84
N THR A 44 -12.58 10.18 -33.20
CA THR A 44 -12.00 10.93 -34.35
C THR A 44 -10.50 10.73 -34.56
N TYR A 45 -9.71 10.67 -33.49
CA TYR A 45 -8.24 10.54 -33.60
C TYR A 45 -7.73 9.15 -33.23
N SER A 46 -8.64 8.21 -32.99
CA SER A 46 -8.27 6.83 -32.68
C SER A 46 -7.36 6.23 -33.76
N PRO A 47 -6.31 5.47 -33.41
CA PRO A 47 -5.95 4.99 -32.08
C PRO A 47 -5.14 5.98 -31.23
N LYS A 48 -4.81 7.18 -31.76
CA LYS A 48 -4.11 8.21 -30.96
C LYS A 48 -4.99 8.65 -29.81
N ASN A 49 -4.41 8.77 -28.62
CA ASN A 49 -5.15 9.15 -27.42
C ASN A 49 -4.29 9.93 -26.43
N VAL A 50 -4.92 10.64 -25.53
CA VAL A 50 -4.32 11.20 -24.32
C VAL A 50 -4.92 10.47 -23.12
N LEU A 51 -4.14 10.32 -22.04
CA LEU A 51 -4.52 9.49 -20.89
C LEU A 51 -4.06 10.13 -19.59
N ALA A 52 -4.87 9.99 -18.54
CA ALA A 52 -4.46 10.23 -17.16
C ALA A 52 -4.86 9.05 -16.25
N ILE A 53 -4.00 8.80 -15.25
CA ILE A 53 -4.26 7.90 -14.11
C ILE A 53 -3.95 8.68 -12.84
N TRP A 54 -4.92 8.74 -11.91
CA TRP A 54 -4.78 9.50 -10.66
C TRP A 54 -5.50 8.82 -9.50
N ILE A 55 -5.19 9.24 -8.29
CA ILE A 55 -5.74 8.71 -7.04
C ILE A 55 -6.68 9.75 -6.43
N LYS A 56 -7.80 9.27 -5.89
CA LYS A 56 -8.75 10.01 -5.07
C LYS A 56 -8.96 9.30 -3.74
N ASP A 57 -9.29 10.06 -2.70
CA ASP A 57 -9.75 9.52 -1.42
C ASP A 57 -11.22 9.08 -1.47
N ALA A 58 -11.73 8.50 -0.37
CA ALA A 58 -13.12 8.06 -0.24
C ALA A 58 -14.15 9.19 -0.39
N ASN A 59 -13.76 10.44 -0.07
CA ASN A 59 -14.62 11.63 -0.19
C ASN A 59 -14.62 12.18 -1.62
N GLY A 60 -13.84 11.59 -2.52
CA GLY A 60 -13.68 12.05 -3.89
C GLY A 60 -12.70 13.21 -4.06
N ASN A 61 -11.91 13.56 -3.05
CA ASN A 61 -10.85 14.55 -3.17
C ASN A 61 -9.67 13.99 -3.97
N PHE A 62 -9.04 14.85 -4.74
CA PHE A 62 -7.82 14.52 -5.46
C PHE A 62 -6.65 14.35 -4.49
N VAL A 63 -5.91 13.24 -4.64
CA VAL A 63 -4.72 12.96 -3.86
C VAL A 63 -3.47 13.22 -4.69
N ILE A 64 -3.30 12.53 -5.82
CA ILE A 64 -2.10 12.65 -6.67
C ILE A 64 -2.35 12.11 -8.08
N SER A 65 -1.70 12.68 -9.07
CA SER A 65 -1.61 12.10 -10.42
C SER A 65 -0.43 11.14 -10.50
N ARG A 66 -0.62 9.97 -11.12
CA ARG A 66 0.47 9.00 -11.30
C ARG A 66 0.95 8.91 -12.75
N LYS A 67 0.09 9.21 -13.71
CA LYS A 67 0.46 9.24 -15.13
C LYS A 67 -0.39 10.26 -15.89
N VAL A 68 0.25 11.08 -16.73
CA VAL A 68 -0.44 12.06 -17.61
C VAL A 68 0.26 12.10 -18.97
N MET A 69 -0.29 11.39 -19.94
CA MET A 69 0.23 11.29 -21.32
C MET A 69 -0.58 12.20 -22.22
N ALA A 70 -0.34 13.49 -22.18
CA ALA A 70 -1.16 14.49 -22.86
C ALA A 70 -0.39 15.70 -23.38
N ASN A 71 0.81 15.99 -22.87
CA ASN A 71 1.59 17.20 -23.18
C ASN A 71 0.67 18.46 -23.19
N ASN A 72 0.55 19.14 -24.33
CA ASN A 72 -0.27 20.36 -24.51
C ASN A 72 -1.77 20.06 -24.66
N ARG A 73 -2.23 18.81 -24.50
CA ARG A 73 -3.62 18.39 -24.72
C ARG A 73 -4.35 17.98 -23.45
N LYS A 74 -3.82 18.37 -22.30
CA LYS A 74 -4.38 18.04 -20.98
C LYS A 74 -5.84 18.50 -20.82
N GLN A 75 -6.23 19.63 -21.45
CA GLN A 75 -7.59 20.16 -21.43
C GLN A 75 -8.66 19.21 -21.98
N HIS A 76 -8.26 18.17 -22.71
CA HIS A 76 -9.19 17.18 -23.25
C HIS A 76 -9.49 16.02 -22.27
N LEU A 77 -8.74 15.90 -21.17
CA LEU A 77 -8.97 14.97 -20.05
C LEU A 77 -9.94 15.63 -19.06
N VAL A 78 -11.23 15.62 -19.36
CA VAL A 78 -12.23 16.45 -18.68
C VAL A 78 -12.39 16.10 -17.21
N LYS A 79 -12.45 14.80 -16.88
CA LYS A 79 -12.59 14.34 -15.48
C LYS A 79 -11.32 14.54 -14.69
N TRP A 80 -10.17 14.25 -15.28
CA TRP A 80 -8.89 14.50 -14.64
C TRP A 80 -8.67 15.99 -14.37
N MET A 81 -8.95 16.84 -15.34
CA MET A 81 -8.85 18.32 -15.16
C MET A 81 -9.74 18.83 -14.05
N ALA A 82 -11.00 18.38 -14.00
CA ALA A 82 -11.94 18.74 -12.96
C ALA A 82 -11.52 18.25 -11.57
N SER A 83 -10.86 17.08 -11.49
CA SER A 83 -10.39 16.48 -10.24
C SER A 83 -9.09 17.10 -9.75
N SER A 84 -8.11 17.26 -10.64
CA SER A 84 -6.71 17.61 -10.28
C SER A 84 -6.40 19.10 -10.36
N GLY A 85 -7.26 19.91 -10.99
CA GLY A 85 -6.91 21.29 -11.30
C GLY A 85 -5.67 21.40 -12.21
N ASN A 86 -5.42 20.42 -13.08
CA ASN A 86 -4.23 20.30 -13.94
C ASN A 86 -2.93 19.93 -13.19
N ASN A 87 -3.05 19.40 -11.97
CA ASN A 87 -1.86 19.01 -11.19
C ASN A 87 -1.29 17.69 -11.71
N SER A 88 -0.04 17.75 -12.21
CA SER A 88 0.72 16.59 -12.67
C SER A 88 2.09 16.47 -11.98
N VAL A 89 2.24 17.06 -10.79
CA VAL A 89 3.43 16.92 -9.94
C VAL A 89 3.59 15.44 -9.60
N ASP A 90 4.81 14.94 -9.65
CA ASP A 90 5.22 13.55 -9.39
C ASP A 90 4.57 12.49 -10.30
N ALA A 91 3.88 12.92 -11.35
CA ALA A 91 3.33 12.02 -12.35
C ALA A 91 4.36 11.70 -13.45
N ILE A 92 4.30 10.46 -13.97
CA ILE A 92 4.94 10.15 -15.24
C ILE A 92 4.23 10.93 -16.34
N THR A 93 4.91 11.89 -16.96
CA THR A 93 4.34 12.74 -18.02
C THR A 93 4.92 12.42 -19.38
N GLY A 94 4.11 12.61 -20.42
CA GLY A 94 4.55 12.38 -21.79
C GLY A 94 3.61 12.95 -22.84
N SER A 95 3.96 12.73 -24.11
CA SER A 95 3.18 13.17 -25.27
C SER A 95 1.90 12.33 -25.45
N THR A 96 1.06 12.77 -26.39
CA THR A 96 -0.05 11.98 -26.92
C THR A 96 0.44 10.59 -27.34
N LEU A 97 -0.30 9.57 -26.93
CA LEU A 97 -0.04 8.18 -27.28
C LEU A 97 -0.46 7.88 -28.74
N ASN A 98 0.33 7.10 -29.46
CA ASN A 98 -0.01 6.72 -30.82
C ASN A 98 -0.97 5.54 -30.89
N ASN A 99 -0.98 4.68 -29.86
CA ASN A 99 -1.80 3.48 -29.79
C ASN A 99 -2.31 3.25 -28.37
N HIS A 100 -3.28 2.39 -28.24
CA HIS A 100 -3.70 1.83 -26.97
C HIS A 100 -2.71 0.75 -26.52
N THR A 101 -2.33 0.76 -25.25
CA THR A 101 -1.35 -0.15 -24.66
C THR A 101 -1.62 -0.35 -23.17
N THR A 102 -0.91 -1.27 -22.55
CA THR A 102 -0.94 -1.44 -21.12
C THR A 102 -0.22 -0.26 -20.43
N HIS A 103 -0.87 0.28 -19.43
CA HIS A 103 -0.33 1.33 -18.57
C HIS A 103 -0.18 0.79 -17.16
N THR A 104 1.02 0.84 -16.63
CA THR A 104 1.31 0.48 -15.25
C THR A 104 1.78 1.72 -14.50
N VAL A 105 1.28 1.90 -13.29
CA VAL A 105 1.67 2.95 -12.34
C VAL A 105 1.85 2.36 -10.96
N SER A 106 2.69 2.99 -10.14
CA SER A 106 2.83 2.70 -8.72
C SER A 106 2.53 3.94 -7.90
N TRP A 107 2.07 3.75 -6.65
CA TRP A 107 1.84 4.81 -5.68
C TRP A 107 2.33 4.33 -4.31
N ASP A 108 3.14 5.13 -3.66
CA ASP A 108 3.74 4.89 -2.34
C ASP A 108 2.86 5.34 -1.17
N CYS A 109 1.57 5.53 -1.42
CA CYS A 109 0.58 5.97 -0.43
C CYS A 109 0.87 7.35 0.18
N ARG A 110 1.54 8.24 -0.58
CA ARG A 110 1.84 9.61 -0.15
C ARG A 110 1.07 10.63 -0.99
N ASP A 111 0.76 11.76 -0.33
CA ASP A 111 0.14 12.91 -0.98
C ASP A 111 1.18 13.77 -1.72
N LEU A 112 0.74 14.90 -2.30
CA LEU A 112 1.60 15.85 -3.00
C LEU A 112 2.67 16.51 -2.12
N GLN A 113 2.50 16.49 -0.81
CA GLN A 113 3.44 17.02 0.19
C GLN A 113 4.43 15.95 0.66
N GLY A 114 4.27 14.70 0.20
CA GLY A 114 5.07 13.55 0.63
C GLY A 114 4.64 12.95 1.97
N ASN A 115 3.49 13.39 2.53
CA ASN A 115 2.96 12.83 3.76
C ASN A 115 2.26 11.50 3.46
N LEU A 116 2.44 10.53 4.33
CA LEU A 116 1.70 9.28 4.28
C LEU A 116 0.21 9.56 4.51
N VAL A 117 -0.64 9.12 3.60
CA VAL A 117 -2.08 9.33 3.73
C VAL A 117 -2.70 8.34 4.72
N ALA A 118 -3.84 8.72 5.29
CA ALA A 118 -4.59 7.89 6.26
C ALA A 118 -5.00 6.54 5.66
N ASP A 119 -5.26 5.55 6.53
CA ASP A 119 -5.89 4.30 6.14
C ASP A 119 -7.36 4.53 5.79
N GLY A 120 -7.88 3.75 4.85
CA GLY A 120 -9.25 3.87 4.36
C GLY A 120 -9.35 3.60 2.87
N ASP A 121 -10.51 3.90 2.30
CA ASP A 121 -10.80 3.62 0.90
C ASP A 121 -10.22 4.69 -0.02
N TYR A 122 -9.63 4.22 -1.11
CA TYR A 122 -9.08 5.03 -2.20
C TYR A 122 -9.57 4.53 -3.54
N GLN A 123 -9.53 5.40 -4.53
CA GLN A 123 -9.93 5.10 -5.90
C GLN A 123 -8.79 5.39 -6.85
N VAL A 124 -8.42 4.41 -7.67
CA VAL A 124 -7.58 4.63 -8.86
C VAL A 124 -8.49 4.97 -10.02
N TRP A 125 -8.38 6.19 -10.51
CA TRP A 125 -9.11 6.66 -11.68
C TRP A 125 -8.25 6.56 -12.93
N VAL A 126 -8.88 6.18 -14.04
CA VAL A 126 -8.29 6.24 -15.37
C VAL A 126 -9.26 6.94 -16.32
N GLU A 127 -8.74 7.83 -17.15
CA GLU A 127 -9.44 8.49 -18.24
C GLU A 127 -8.53 8.53 -19.46
N TYR A 128 -9.11 8.28 -20.63
CA TYR A 128 -8.46 8.60 -21.89
C TYR A 128 -9.43 9.25 -22.85
N THR A 129 -8.93 9.96 -23.86
CA THR A 129 -9.74 10.44 -24.99
C THR A 129 -8.98 10.44 -26.29
N SER A 130 -9.69 10.08 -27.36
CA SER A 130 -9.24 10.11 -28.76
C SER A 130 -10.01 11.17 -29.57
N ARG A 131 -10.49 12.21 -28.90
CA ARG A 131 -11.17 13.37 -29.52
C ARG A 131 -10.84 14.65 -28.77
N ASN A 132 -11.09 15.78 -29.40
CA ASN A 132 -11.01 17.07 -28.70
C ASN A 132 -12.25 17.22 -27.79
N SER A 133 -12.00 17.32 -26.49
CA SER A 133 -12.98 17.68 -25.47
C SER A 133 -12.39 18.86 -24.72
N ASN A 134 -13.15 19.92 -24.57
CA ASN A 134 -12.71 21.10 -23.79
C ASN A 134 -13.57 21.20 -22.54
N ASN A 135 -13.27 22.16 -21.65
CA ASN A 135 -14.06 22.45 -20.44
C ASN A 135 -15.56 22.48 -20.78
N GLY A 136 -16.33 21.60 -20.13
CA GLY A 136 -17.76 21.42 -20.40
C GLY A 136 -18.11 20.49 -21.56
N GLY A 137 -17.10 19.95 -22.29
CA GLY A 137 -17.31 18.91 -23.28
C GLY A 137 -17.57 17.52 -22.67
N ALA A 138 -18.01 16.58 -23.50
CA ALA A 138 -18.18 15.20 -23.04
C ALA A 138 -16.83 14.58 -22.69
N ALA A 139 -16.70 14.04 -21.47
CA ALA A 139 -15.53 13.28 -21.06
C ALA A 139 -15.29 12.06 -21.99
N GLY A 140 -14.04 11.65 -22.10
CA GLY A 140 -13.68 10.38 -22.72
C GLY A 140 -14.08 9.19 -21.85
N PRO A 141 -13.83 7.95 -22.33
CA PRO A 141 -13.94 6.77 -21.48
C PRO A 141 -13.16 6.93 -20.19
N SER A 142 -13.80 6.60 -19.07
CA SER A 142 -13.18 6.71 -17.76
C SER A 142 -13.80 5.70 -16.80
N TYR A 143 -13.00 5.19 -15.88
CA TYR A 143 -13.44 4.26 -14.84
C TYR A 143 -12.65 4.46 -13.55
N SER A 144 -13.16 3.94 -12.45
CA SER A 144 -12.47 3.96 -11.15
C SER A 144 -12.50 2.60 -10.49
N TYR A 145 -11.41 2.28 -9.81
CA TYR A 145 -11.20 1.02 -9.10
C TYR A 145 -10.91 1.33 -7.65
N THR A 146 -11.79 0.87 -6.77
CA THR A 146 -11.67 1.11 -5.32
C THR A 146 -10.83 0.02 -4.67
N PHE A 147 -10.02 0.42 -3.69
CA PHE A 147 -9.33 -0.48 -2.78
C PHE A 147 -9.23 0.16 -1.39
N THR A 148 -9.10 -0.66 -0.37
CA THR A 148 -8.89 -0.21 1.01
C THR A 148 -7.41 -0.24 1.33
N LYS A 149 -6.82 0.92 1.65
CA LYS A 149 -5.47 1.04 2.20
C LYS A 149 -5.53 0.75 3.69
N GLY A 150 -4.65 -0.09 4.18
CA GLY A 150 -4.57 -0.51 5.58
C GLY A 150 -3.51 -1.58 5.77
N THR A 151 -3.67 -2.41 6.78
CA THR A 151 -2.70 -3.46 7.14
C THR A 151 -2.78 -4.71 6.27
N GLU A 152 -3.82 -4.85 5.45
CA GLU A 152 -4.09 -6.04 4.66
C GLU A 152 -3.64 -5.86 3.20
N ILE A 153 -3.20 -6.96 2.58
CA ILE A 153 -2.94 -7.00 1.13
C ILE A 153 -4.27 -6.98 0.39
N VAL A 154 -4.38 -6.13 -0.64
CA VAL A 154 -5.56 -6.08 -1.50
C VAL A 154 -5.17 -6.44 -2.92
N ASN A 155 -5.72 -7.55 -3.43
CA ASN A 155 -5.49 -8.04 -4.78
C ASN A 155 -6.81 -8.63 -5.35
N PRO A 156 -7.78 -7.78 -5.70
CA PRO A 156 -9.09 -8.22 -6.17
C PRO A 156 -9.02 -8.75 -7.59
N THR A 157 -9.89 -9.70 -7.92
CA THR A 157 -10.19 -10.04 -9.31
C THR A 157 -11.11 -8.97 -9.90
N ILE A 158 -10.60 -8.20 -10.87
CA ILE A 158 -11.34 -7.10 -11.48
C ILE A 158 -11.82 -7.53 -12.87
N PRO A 159 -13.14 -7.47 -13.16
CA PRO A 159 -13.65 -7.78 -14.48
C PRO A 159 -13.23 -6.74 -15.52
N ASN A 160 -13.16 -7.14 -16.77
CA ASN A 160 -12.90 -6.23 -17.88
C ASN A 160 -14.10 -5.29 -18.10
N GLU A 161 -13.79 -4.04 -18.43
CA GLU A 161 -14.74 -3.03 -18.86
C GLU A 161 -14.67 -2.83 -20.38
N THR A 162 -15.65 -2.14 -20.96
CA THR A 162 -15.74 -1.96 -22.42
C THR A 162 -14.45 -1.38 -23.03
N TYR A 163 -13.80 -0.43 -22.35
CA TYR A 163 -12.63 0.28 -22.86
C TYR A 163 -11.37 0.12 -21.99
N PHE A 164 -11.47 -0.68 -20.92
CA PHE A 164 -10.40 -0.96 -19.96
C PHE A 164 -10.39 -2.45 -19.66
N ILE A 165 -9.34 -3.13 -20.08
CA ILE A 165 -9.22 -4.59 -19.93
C ILE A 165 -7.89 -4.98 -19.28
N ASN A 166 -7.75 -6.24 -18.89
CA ASN A 166 -6.58 -6.77 -18.22
C ASN A 166 -6.17 -5.89 -17.03
N ILE A 167 -7.17 -5.57 -16.20
CA ILE A 167 -7.00 -4.71 -15.04
C ILE A 167 -6.39 -5.53 -13.91
N SER A 168 -5.33 -5.01 -13.31
CA SER A 168 -4.78 -5.53 -12.06
C SER A 168 -4.55 -4.39 -11.08
N LEU A 169 -4.85 -4.65 -9.82
CA LEU A 169 -4.64 -3.75 -8.70
C LEU A 169 -4.06 -4.60 -7.57
N LEU A 170 -2.87 -4.23 -7.12
CA LEU A 170 -2.21 -4.86 -5.99
C LEU A 170 -1.79 -3.77 -5.02
N TYR A 171 -2.37 -3.76 -3.83
CA TYR A 171 -1.90 -2.97 -2.72
C TYR A 171 -1.19 -3.88 -1.71
N GLU A 172 0.02 -3.50 -1.34
CA GLU A 172 0.84 -4.21 -0.36
C GLU A 172 1.25 -3.24 0.74
N PRO A 173 0.82 -3.46 1.99
CA PRO A 173 1.31 -2.68 3.12
C PRO A 173 2.79 -2.95 3.33
N THR A 174 3.58 -1.88 3.52
CA THR A 174 5.00 -1.96 3.87
C THR A 174 5.19 -1.45 5.29
N GLY A 175 5.94 -2.19 6.10
CA GLY A 175 6.23 -1.76 7.46
C GLY A 175 5.01 -1.80 8.38
N VAL A 176 4.07 -2.74 8.15
CA VAL A 176 3.13 -3.11 9.22
C VAL A 176 3.99 -3.37 10.43
N GLY A 177 3.94 -2.40 11.35
CA GLY A 177 4.64 -2.50 12.61
C GLY A 177 4.40 -3.91 13.14
N ILE A 178 5.41 -4.49 13.75
CA ILE A 178 5.31 -5.80 14.38
C ILE A 178 4.01 -5.76 15.19
N ASN A 179 2.93 -6.29 14.63
CA ASN A 179 1.81 -6.70 15.43
C ASN A 179 2.40 -7.81 16.31
N SER A 180 2.87 -7.39 17.47
CA SER A 180 3.07 -8.30 18.59
C SER A 180 1.70 -8.72 19.10
N ASN A 181 0.86 -9.21 18.16
CA ASN A 181 -0.35 -9.88 18.54
C ASN A 181 0.10 -11.15 19.26
N PRO A 182 -0.28 -11.35 20.52
CA PRO A 182 0.05 -12.57 21.25
C PRO A 182 -0.38 -13.84 20.51
N GLU A 183 -1.36 -13.75 19.61
CA GLU A 183 -1.82 -14.86 18.74
C GLU A 183 -0.80 -15.27 17.67
N THR A 184 0.11 -14.38 17.22
CA THR A 184 1.18 -14.75 16.26
C THR A 184 2.34 -15.50 16.89
N SER A 185 2.42 -15.54 18.22
CA SER A 185 3.48 -16.28 18.92
C SER A 185 3.40 -17.79 18.71
N GLY A 186 2.26 -18.32 18.24
CA GLY A 186 2.04 -19.73 17.97
C GLY A 186 2.20 -20.13 16.50
N LEU A 187 2.01 -19.21 15.53
CA LEU A 187 1.99 -19.56 14.10
C LEU A 187 3.37 -19.97 13.58
N PHE A 188 4.42 -19.25 13.98
CA PHE A 188 5.77 -19.62 13.59
C PHE A 188 6.83 -19.16 14.59
N GLN A 189 7.93 -19.88 14.63
CA GLN A 189 9.10 -19.59 15.44
C GLN A 189 10.37 -19.62 14.60
N ILE A 190 11.37 -18.83 15.01
CA ILE A 190 12.71 -18.83 14.41
C ILE A 190 13.69 -19.22 15.49
N TYR A 191 14.46 -20.26 15.24
CA TYR A 191 15.47 -20.70 16.22
C TYR A 191 16.73 -21.30 15.56
N PRO A 192 17.91 -21.02 16.14
CA PRO A 192 18.11 -20.02 17.16
C PRO A 192 17.89 -18.60 16.61
N ASN A 193 17.49 -17.69 17.49
CA ASN A 193 17.41 -16.25 17.18
C ASN A 193 17.85 -15.47 18.45
N PRO A 194 19.04 -14.86 18.47
CA PRO A 194 19.99 -14.65 17.38
C PRO A 194 20.60 -15.93 16.78
N ALA A 195 20.82 -15.92 15.47
CA ALA A 195 21.46 -16.98 14.74
C ALA A 195 22.92 -16.65 14.43
N VAL A 196 23.85 -17.54 14.76
CA VAL A 196 25.26 -17.42 14.40
C VAL A 196 25.54 -18.12 13.05
N ASN A 197 24.92 -19.27 12.84
CA ASN A 197 25.04 -20.09 11.64
C ASN A 197 23.66 -20.30 11.02
N ASP A 198 23.31 -21.55 10.75
CA ASP A 198 22.01 -21.94 10.25
C ASP A 198 20.91 -21.72 11.28
N PHE A 199 19.72 -21.51 10.81
CA PHE A 199 18.55 -21.37 11.66
C PHE A 199 17.34 -22.07 11.00
N SER A 200 16.35 -22.34 11.80
CA SER A 200 15.10 -22.98 11.35
C SER A 200 13.91 -22.08 11.59
N ILE A 201 12.93 -22.18 10.71
CA ILE A 201 11.63 -21.53 10.83
C ILE A 201 10.62 -22.66 10.98
N GLU A 202 10.05 -22.81 12.16
CA GLU A 202 8.97 -23.76 12.42
C GLU A 202 7.63 -23.07 12.19
N LEU A 203 6.80 -23.65 11.35
CA LEU A 203 5.46 -23.19 11.00
C LEU A 203 4.44 -24.11 11.64
N ASN A 204 3.42 -23.52 12.29
CA ASN A 204 2.27 -24.24 12.83
C ASN A 204 1.01 -23.71 12.15
N LEU A 205 0.57 -24.39 11.10
CA LEU A 205 -0.55 -23.99 10.25
C LEU A 205 -1.85 -24.60 10.78
N GLU A 206 -2.90 -23.80 10.89
CA GLU A 206 -4.25 -24.30 11.27
C GLU A 206 -4.87 -25.17 10.18
N LYS A 207 -4.50 -24.90 8.93
CA LYS A 207 -4.98 -25.65 7.74
C LYS A 207 -3.92 -25.62 6.64
N PRO A 208 -3.95 -26.60 5.73
CA PRO A 208 -3.13 -26.60 4.53
C PRO A 208 -3.21 -25.24 3.80
N SER A 209 -2.08 -24.65 3.47
CA SER A 209 -2.02 -23.29 2.91
C SER A 209 -0.86 -23.11 1.95
N TYR A 210 -1.00 -22.19 1.00
CA TYR A 210 0.11 -21.67 0.24
C TYR A 210 0.93 -20.74 1.13
N VAL A 211 2.25 -20.95 1.16
CA VAL A 211 3.18 -20.19 2.00
C VAL A 211 4.28 -19.61 1.14
N ASN A 212 4.51 -18.31 1.27
CA ASN A 212 5.72 -17.63 0.80
C ASN A 212 6.48 -17.07 2.00
N ALA A 213 7.76 -17.45 2.14
CA ALA A 213 8.64 -16.99 3.20
C ALA A 213 9.85 -16.27 2.60
N SER A 214 10.07 -15.03 2.96
CA SER A 214 11.17 -14.21 2.46
C SER A 214 11.80 -13.37 3.57
N ILE A 215 13.12 -13.14 3.47
CA ILE A 215 13.91 -12.35 4.43
C ILE A 215 14.24 -11.00 3.81
N TYR A 216 14.02 -9.93 4.60
CA TYR A 216 14.25 -8.54 4.21
C TYR A 216 15.22 -7.87 5.17
N ASN A 217 16.02 -6.95 4.67
CA ASN A 217 16.83 -6.08 5.52
C ASN A 217 15.99 -4.92 6.09
N ILE A 218 16.61 -4.10 6.97
CA ILE A 218 15.97 -2.95 7.61
C ILE A 218 15.47 -1.87 6.63
N ASN A 219 15.99 -1.86 5.39
CA ASN A 219 15.58 -0.94 4.32
C ASN A 219 14.44 -1.52 3.45
N GLY A 220 13.87 -2.67 3.83
CA GLY A 220 12.80 -3.33 3.07
C GLY A 220 13.24 -4.06 1.80
N ARG A 221 14.56 -4.15 1.53
CA ARG A 221 15.08 -4.92 0.39
C ARG A 221 15.02 -6.41 0.69
N ARG A 222 14.42 -7.20 -0.21
CA ARG A 222 14.44 -8.66 -0.12
C ARG A 222 15.86 -9.17 -0.30
N MET A 223 16.34 -9.91 0.69
CA MET A 223 17.66 -10.51 0.74
C MET A 223 17.64 -11.96 0.29
N MET A 224 16.60 -12.71 0.68
CA MET A 224 16.50 -14.13 0.40
C MET A 224 15.03 -14.55 0.31
N GLU A 225 14.69 -15.39 -0.65
CA GLU A 225 13.47 -16.19 -0.63
C GLU A 225 13.80 -17.54 0.00
N VAL A 226 13.10 -17.88 1.06
CA VAL A 226 13.32 -19.11 1.84
C VAL A 226 12.45 -20.24 1.35
N TYR A 227 11.19 -19.92 1.04
CA TYR A 227 10.20 -20.90 0.59
C TYR A 227 9.11 -20.23 -0.23
N ASP A 228 8.64 -20.93 -1.26
CA ASP A 228 7.47 -20.53 -2.03
C ASP A 228 6.73 -21.81 -2.50
N GLY A 229 5.59 -22.13 -1.88
CA GLY A 229 4.86 -23.33 -2.20
C GLY A 229 3.71 -23.65 -1.27
N TYR A 230 3.03 -24.77 -1.55
CA TYR A 230 1.91 -25.29 -0.77
C TYR A 230 2.40 -26.23 0.33
N ILE A 231 1.99 -25.98 1.56
CA ILE A 231 2.26 -26.82 2.73
C ILE A 231 0.96 -27.50 3.14
N ALA A 232 0.97 -28.84 3.12
CA ALA A 232 -0.17 -29.68 3.48
C ALA A 232 -0.17 -30.04 4.98
N ASP A 233 1.00 -30.02 5.61
CA ASP A 233 1.19 -30.42 7.01
C ASP A 233 0.87 -29.26 7.97
N ASN A 234 0.30 -29.58 9.12
CA ASN A 234 0.02 -28.58 10.14
C ASN A 234 1.29 -28.02 10.79
N THR A 235 2.36 -28.84 10.87
CA THR A 235 3.66 -28.37 11.34
C THR A 235 4.71 -28.63 10.27
N TYR A 236 5.46 -27.61 9.92
CA TYR A 236 6.49 -27.68 8.88
C TYR A 236 7.74 -26.89 9.29
N VAL A 237 8.94 -27.44 9.04
CA VAL A 237 10.20 -26.81 9.40
C VAL A 237 10.99 -26.48 8.14
N LEU A 238 11.28 -25.19 7.97
CA LEU A 238 12.17 -24.67 6.93
C LEU A 238 13.56 -24.48 7.52
N ASN A 239 14.55 -25.22 7.01
CA ASN A 239 15.95 -25.07 7.42
C ASN A 239 16.63 -24.07 6.49
N VAL A 240 17.22 -23.03 7.04
CA VAL A 240 17.90 -21.96 6.32
C VAL A 240 19.39 -22.01 6.57
N ASP A 241 20.15 -22.40 5.53
CA ASP A 241 21.59 -22.34 5.53
C ASP A 241 22.05 -20.92 5.22
N ARG A 242 22.59 -20.24 6.22
CA ARG A 242 23.12 -18.87 6.10
C ARG A 242 24.23 -18.77 5.06
N ASN A 243 25.05 -19.80 4.91
CA ASN A 243 26.26 -19.80 4.09
C ASN A 243 25.96 -20.09 2.61
N LYS A 244 24.84 -20.70 2.31
CA LYS A 244 24.48 -21.14 0.97
C LYS A 244 24.27 -20.00 -0.03
N ASN A 245 23.99 -18.79 0.44
CA ASN A 245 23.70 -17.62 -0.41
C ASN A 245 24.50 -16.36 -0.07
N ASN A 246 25.47 -16.40 0.83
CA ASN A 246 26.35 -15.29 1.23
C ASN A 246 25.66 -13.91 1.43
N SER A 247 24.34 -13.89 1.61
CA SER A 247 23.54 -12.66 1.57
C SER A 247 23.16 -12.14 2.96
N LEU A 248 23.30 -12.95 4.02
CA LEU A 248 22.95 -12.55 5.38
C LEU A 248 24.22 -12.33 6.22
N VAL A 249 24.73 -11.10 6.19
CA VAL A 249 25.80 -10.65 7.10
C VAL A 249 25.25 -10.38 8.50
N PRO A 250 26.09 -10.31 9.55
CA PRO A 250 25.63 -9.93 10.89
C PRO A 250 24.79 -8.66 10.86
N GLY A 251 23.61 -8.70 11.49
CA GLY A 251 22.67 -7.58 11.47
C GLY A 251 21.23 -7.96 11.82
N THR A 252 20.35 -6.99 11.71
CA THR A 252 18.91 -7.17 11.92
C THR A 252 18.19 -7.30 10.60
N TYR A 253 17.33 -8.31 10.52
CA TYR A 253 16.48 -8.64 9.38
C TYR A 253 15.05 -8.86 9.84
N PHE A 254 14.14 -8.96 8.87
CA PHE A 254 12.75 -9.32 9.09
C PHE A 254 12.41 -10.52 8.20
N LEU A 255 11.98 -11.61 8.81
CA LEU A 255 11.30 -12.69 8.11
C LEU A 255 9.86 -12.24 7.86
N ARG A 256 9.44 -12.26 6.60
CA ARG A 256 8.03 -12.10 6.20
C ARG A 256 7.50 -13.44 5.72
N LEU A 257 6.32 -13.78 6.22
CA LEU A 257 5.56 -14.97 5.85
C LEU A 257 4.22 -14.53 5.30
N ASN A 258 3.88 -14.98 4.11
CA ASN A 258 2.51 -14.91 3.60
C ASN A 258 1.92 -16.32 3.70
N VAL A 259 0.86 -16.49 4.46
CA VAL A 259 0.16 -17.77 4.67
C VAL A 259 -1.28 -17.60 4.23
N GLY A 260 -1.64 -18.20 3.09
CA GLY A 260 -3.01 -18.12 2.57
C GLY A 260 -3.51 -16.70 2.31
N GLY A 261 -2.61 -15.74 1.99
CA GLY A 261 -2.92 -14.33 1.76
C GLY A 261 -2.70 -13.42 2.99
N THR A 262 -2.51 -13.97 4.19
CA THR A 262 -2.23 -13.19 5.40
C THR A 262 -0.73 -13.03 5.61
N LEU A 263 -0.29 -11.80 5.82
CA LEU A 263 1.13 -11.46 5.99
C LEU A 263 1.50 -11.41 7.48
N TYR A 264 2.59 -12.10 7.81
CA TYR A 264 3.19 -12.11 9.15
C TYR A 264 4.65 -11.65 9.05
N SER A 265 5.16 -11.02 10.11
CA SER A 265 6.55 -10.60 10.17
C SER A 265 7.16 -10.86 11.54
N LYS A 266 8.41 -11.29 11.56
CA LYS A 266 9.16 -11.51 12.80
C LYS A 266 10.61 -11.07 12.64
N LYS A 267 11.15 -10.42 13.68
CA LYS A 267 12.54 -10.00 13.72
C LYS A 267 13.48 -11.21 13.75
N LEU A 268 14.46 -11.21 12.87
CA LEU A 268 15.58 -12.16 12.81
C LEU A 268 16.87 -11.37 13.07
N VAL A 269 17.69 -11.83 14.01
CA VAL A 269 18.99 -11.27 14.30
C VAL A 269 20.05 -12.29 13.87
N ILE A 270 20.96 -11.86 13.00
CA ILE A 270 22.14 -12.61 12.63
C ILE A 270 23.31 -12.07 13.47
N ALA A 271 23.88 -12.94 14.29
CA ALA A 271 25.03 -12.63 15.12
C ALA A 271 26.36 -12.97 14.39
N GLU A 272 27.47 -12.52 14.95
CA GLU A 272 28.83 -12.86 14.48
C GLU A 272 29.19 -14.31 14.75
#